data_a732a2bd282e12d921ac1c4dac160153
#
_entry.id   a732a2bd282e12d921ac1c4dac160153
#
_cell.length_a   1.000
_cell.length_b   1.000
_cell.length_c   1.000
_cell.angle_alpha   90.00
_cell.angle_beta   90.00
_cell.angle_gamma   90.00
#
_symmetry.space_group_name_H-M   'P 1'
#
loop_
_entity.id
_entity.type
_entity.pdbx_description
1 polymer ?
#
loop_
_entity_poly.entity_id
_entity_poly.type
_entity_poly.pdbx_seq_one_letter_code
_entity_poly.pdbx_strand_id
1 'polypeptide(L)'
;MSLRSIVESGVCKRSLQLDYDEEVCFQAVQRIYDYARDTDKKPFMLMASFTHPHNPFVTTREFWDLYNHTDIQMPKVPWEPIESRDPWSQRYALTIREDEHDVSDSDLRTARHAYLGMVSYFDQLIGRLVSTLKECDFYDNTYIFIVADHGEMLGERGTWFKFLPFEWSVRVPIITSGPNLASGKIEQHYASLVDLLPTFVDIANGGKKYEFSDRIDGKSLLKMMKGEKDNSPNEVMLEFTGEGVYAPALIFIKDGIKYIHCRTDPPMMFDMNIDPDEKNNI
;
A
#
# COMPACT_ATOMS: atom_id res chain seq x y z
N MET A 1 -7.25 -17.97 3.49
CA MET A 1 -5.87 -17.80 2.98
C MET A 1 -5.04 -18.97 3.48
N SER A 2 -3.93 -19.30 2.84
CA SER A 2 -3.04 -20.40 3.28
C SER A 2 -1.60 -20.00 2.94
N LEU A 3 -0.66 -20.38 3.78
CA LEU A 3 0.79 -20.18 3.54
C LEU A 3 1.35 -20.99 2.36
N ARG A 4 0.55 -21.87 1.75
CA ARG A 4 0.92 -22.58 0.52
C ARG A 4 1.43 -21.63 -0.57
N SER A 5 0.79 -20.47 -0.73
CA SER A 5 1.23 -19.46 -1.71
C SER A 5 2.60 -18.85 -1.40
N ILE A 6 3.10 -19.00 -0.18
CA ILE A 6 4.45 -18.56 0.22
C ILE A 6 5.48 -19.65 -0.16
N VAL A 7 5.19 -20.89 0.16
CA VAL A 7 6.06 -22.03 -0.18
C VAL A 7 6.16 -22.23 -1.70
N GLU A 8 5.11 -21.89 -2.45
CA GLU A 8 5.08 -21.96 -3.93
C GLU A 8 5.57 -20.65 -4.59
N SER A 9 6.16 -19.71 -3.84
CA SER A 9 6.71 -18.46 -4.38
C SER A 9 7.91 -18.68 -5.29
N GLY A 10 8.19 -17.70 -6.17
CA GLY A 10 9.39 -17.71 -7.00
C GLY A 10 9.18 -17.27 -8.43
N VAL A 11 9.91 -17.92 -9.36
CA VAL A 11 9.87 -17.55 -10.78
C VAL A 11 8.76 -18.31 -11.50
N CYS A 12 7.95 -17.57 -12.24
CA CYS A 12 6.93 -18.14 -13.13
C CYS A 12 7.18 -17.70 -14.60
N LYS A 13 6.55 -18.42 -15.55
CA LYS A 13 6.49 -17.95 -16.94
C LYS A 13 5.31 -17.01 -17.17
N ARG A 14 4.19 -17.28 -16.51
CA ARG A 14 2.93 -16.53 -16.61
C ARG A 14 2.08 -16.80 -15.36
N SER A 15 1.24 -15.86 -14.99
CA SER A 15 0.22 -16.01 -13.94
C SER A 15 -1.04 -15.26 -14.33
N LEU A 16 -2.17 -15.60 -13.70
CA LEU A 16 -3.43 -14.88 -13.90
C LEU A 16 -3.33 -13.41 -13.49
N GLN A 17 -2.52 -13.11 -12.49
CA GLN A 17 -2.29 -11.72 -12.06
C GLN A 17 -1.54 -10.92 -13.13
N LEU A 18 -0.51 -11.51 -13.75
CA LEU A 18 0.19 -10.88 -14.88
C LEU A 18 -0.77 -10.63 -16.04
N ASP A 19 -1.63 -11.60 -16.37
CA ASP A 19 -2.61 -11.45 -17.44
C ASP A 19 -3.60 -10.32 -17.15
N TYR A 20 -4.10 -10.26 -15.92
CA TYR A 20 -5.00 -9.21 -15.47
C TYR A 20 -4.35 -7.82 -15.53
N ASP A 21 -3.17 -7.67 -14.99
CA ASP A 21 -2.49 -6.37 -14.92
C ASP A 21 -2.04 -5.87 -16.30
N GLU A 22 -1.63 -6.77 -17.21
CA GLU A 22 -1.38 -6.41 -18.61
C GLU A 22 -2.63 -5.90 -19.29
N GLU A 23 -3.79 -6.54 -19.07
CA GLU A 23 -5.07 -6.07 -19.61
C GLU A 23 -5.47 -4.71 -19.04
N VAL A 24 -5.36 -4.51 -17.72
CA VAL A 24 -5.61 -3.21 -17.08
C VAL A 24 -4.73 -2.12 -17.71
N CYS A 25 -3.44 -2.40 -17.83
CA CYS A 25 -2.49 -1.44 -18.42
C CYS A 25 -2.84 -1.15 -19.88
N PHE A 26 -3.14 -2.17 -20.67
CA PHE A 26 -3.55 -2.00 -22.06
C PHE A 26 -4.80 -1.12 -22.18
N GLN A 27 -5.84 -1.40 -21.41
CA GLN A 27 -7.09 -0.62 -21.44
C GLN A 27 -6.87 0.82 -20.97
N ALA A 28 -6.04 1.04 -19.95
CA ALA A 28 -5.71 2.39 -19.48
C ALA A 28 -4.95 3.19 -20.54
N VAL A 29 -3.98 2.58 -21.24
CA VAL A 29 -3.26 3.19 -22.37
C VAL A 29 -4.22 3.56 -23.50
N GLN A 30 -5.11 2.63 -23.89
CA GLN A 30 -6.13 2.91 -24.92
C GLN A 30 -7.03 4.07 -24.51
N ARG A 31 -7.42 4.12 -23.24
CA ARG A 31 -8.27 5.21 -22.73
C ARG A 31 -7.58 6.57 -22.77
N ILE A 32 -6.28 6.64 -22.50
CA ILE A 32 -5.50 7.89 -22.64
C ILE A 32 -5.48 8.34 -24.11
N TYR A 33 -5.25 7.42 -25.06
CA TYR A 33 -5.32 7.74 -26.49
C TYR A 33 -6.72 8.18 -26.92
N ASP A 34 -7.79 7.61 -26.36
CA ASP A 34 -9.15 8.05 -26.67
C ASP A 34 -9.38 9.50 -26.21
N TYR A 35 -8.93 9.86 -24.99
CA TYR A 35 -8.99 11.26 -24.54
C TYR A 35 -8.17 12.20 -25.43
N ALA A 36 -7.03 11.74 -25.94
CA ALA A 36 -6.21 12.55 -26.86
C ALA A 36 -6.91 12.81 -28.21
N ARG A 37 -7.67 11.83 -28.70
CA ARG A 37 -8.44 11.93 -29.96
C ARG A 37 -9.76 12.67 -29.80
N ASP A 38 -10.31 12.76 -28.57
CA ASP A 38 -11.58 13.41 -28.34
C ASP A 38 -11.49 14.91 -28.68
N THR A 39 -12.46 15.40 -29.41
CA THR A 39 -12.60 16.82 -29.74
C THR A 39 -13.16 17.64 -28.58
N ASP A 40 -13.92 17.03 -27.68
CA ASP A 40 -14.42 17.64 -26.44
C ASP A 40 -13.39 17.51 -25.34
N LYS A 41 -12.50 18.49 -25.24
CA LYS A 41 -11.36 18.50 -24.29
C LYS A 41 -11.78 18.69 -22.84
N LYS A 42 -12.70 17.86 -22.36
CA LYS A 42 -13.08 17.83 -20.95
C LYS A 42 -11.95 17.27 -20.06
N PRO A 43 -11.81 17.76 -18.82
CA PRO A 43 -10.98 17.10 -17.84
C PRO A 43 -11.41 15.65 -17.63
N PHE A 44 -10.47 14.76 -17.36
CA PHE A 44 -10.75 13.37 -17.06
C PHE A 44 -10.16 12.94 -15.72
N MET A 45 -10.72 11.91 -15.13
CA MET A 45 -10.15 11.13 -14.05
C MET A 45 -10.07 9.67 -14.53
N LEU A 46 -8.89 9.07 -14.42
CA LEU A 46 -8.64 7.68 -14.78
C LEU A 46 -8.02 6.96 -13.59
N MET A 47 -8.63 5.87 -13.16
CA MET A 47 -8.07 4.96 -12.16
C MET A 47 -7.69 3.65 -12.84
N ALA A 48 -6.40 3.29 -12.77
CA ALA A 48 -5.90 1.99 -13.16
C ALA A 48 -5.57 1.19 -11.90
N SER A 49 -6.30 0.10 -11.65
CA SER A 49 -6.17 -0.73 -10.46
C SER A 49 -5.48 -2.04 -10.82
N PHE A 50 -4.28 -2.24 -10.28
CA PHE A 50 -3.45 -3.41 -10.50
C PHE A 50 -3.48 -4.34 -9.30
N THR A 51 -3.22 -5.63 -9.53
CA THR A 51 -3.17 -6.64 -8.46
C THR A 51 -1.77 -6.80 -7.88
N HIS A 52 -0.72 -6.53 -8.67
CA HIS A 52 0.66 -6.60 -8.16
C HIS A 52 0.94 -5.49 -7.13
N PRO A 53 1.69 -5.83 -6.05
CA PRO A 53 2.39 -7.08 -5.73
C PRO A 53 1.64 -8.01 -4.76
N HIS A 54 0.32 -8.20 -4.88
CA HIS A 54 -0.46 -9.12 -4.04
C HIS A 54 -0.03 -10.59 -4.24
N ASN A 55 -0.08 -11.41 -3.19
CA ASN A 55 0.21 -12.85 -3.31
C ASN A 55 -0.73 -13.57 -4.33
N PRO A 56 -0.31 -14.71 -4.96
CA PRO A 56 0.92 -15.47 -4.74
C PRO A 56 2.17 -14.71 -5.22
N PHE A 57 3.27 -14.82 -4.47
CA PHE A 57 4.49 -14.08 -4.81
C PHE A 57 5.26 -14.80 -5.92
N VAL A 58 4.89 -14.50 -7.14
CA VAL A 58 5.51 -15.04 -8.34
C VAL A 58 5.85 -13.92 -9.32
N THR A 59 7.03 -13.99 -9.92
CA THR A 59 7.50 -12.99 -10.88
C THR A 59 8.18 -13.68 -12.07
N THR A 60 8.30 -12.97 -13.19
CA THR A 60 9.01 -13.51 -14.34
C THR A 60 10.53 -13.47 -14.12
N ARG A 61 11.28 -14.27 -14.91
CA ARG A 61 12.73 -14.32 -14.85
C ARG A 61 13.37 -12.95 -15.02
N GLU A 62 12.82 -12.12 -15.90
CA GLU A 62 13.26 -10.74 -16.17
C GLU A 62 13.33 -9.89 -14.91
N PHE A 63 12.27 -9.87 -14.10
CA PHE A 63 12.21 -9.07 -12.88
C PHE A 63 12.89 -9.74 -11.68
N TRP A 64 12.93 -11.07 -11.66
CA TRP A 64 13.71 -11.82 -10.67
C TRP A 64 15.20 -11.48 -10.77
N ASP A 65 15.76 -11.50 -11.97
CA ASP A 65 17.20 -11.31 -12.20
C ASP A 65 17.68 -9.86 -11.96
N LEU A 66 16.76 -8.93 -11.65
CA LEU A 66 17.12 -7.56 -11.20
C LEU A 66 17.75 -7.55 -9.80
N TYR A 67 17.53 -8.58 -9.01
CA TYR A 67 17.98 -8.63 -7.61
C TYR A 67 18.87 -9.85 -7.38
N ASN A 68 19.87 -9.68 -6.50
CA ASN A 68 20.68 -10.79 -6.06
C ASN A 68 19.97 -11.51 -4.90
N HIS A 69 19.71 -12.80 -5.05
CA HIS A 69 19.01 -13.62 -4.07
C HIS A 69 19.64 -13.61 -2.68
N THR A 70 20.99 -13.55 -2.61
CA THR A 70 21.72 -13.54 -1.34
C THR A 70 21.60 -12.21 -0.57
N ASP A 71 21.26 -11.11 -1.27
CA ASP A 71 21.19 -9.77 -0.70
C ASP A 71 19.76 -9.42 -0.22
N ILE A 72 18.79 -10.33 -0.43
CA ILE A 72 17.41 -10.13 0.02
C ILE A 72 17.38 -10.05 1.55
N GLN A 73 16.89 -8.93 2.05
CA GLN A 73 16.79 -8.69 3.48
C GLN A 73 15.77 -9.63 4.14
N MET A 74 16.15 -10.23 5.24
CA MET A 74 15.26 -11.01 6.09
C MET A 74 14.41 -10.08 6.98
N PRO A 75 13.32 -10.58 7.58
CA PRO A 75 12.48 -9.78 8.49
C PRO A 75 13.28 -9.12 9.61
N LYS A 76 12.91 -7.91 9.96
CA LYS A 76 13.49 -7.18 11.10
C LYS A 76 12.94 -7.69 12.44
N VAL A 77 11.69 -8.12 12.42
CA VAL A 77 11.05 -8.75 13.57
C VAL A 77 10.88 -10.24 13.25
N PRO A 78 11.64 -11.12 13.93
CA PRO A 78 11.62 -12.54 13.63
C PRO A 78 10.30 -13.19 14.02
N TRP A 79 10.14 -14.44 13.59
CA TRP A 79 9.05 -15.29 14.01
C TRP A 79 9.08 -15.52 15.53
N GLU A 80 7.90 -15.50 16.16
CA GLU A 80 7.69 -15.85 17.56
C GLU A 80 6.64 -16.95 17.66
N PRO A 81 6.72 -17.84 18.67
CA PRO A 81 5.68 -18.83 18.92
C PRO A 81 4.30 -18.18 19.01
N ILE A 82 3.29 -18.82 18.40
CA ILE A 82 1.93 -18.24 18.31
C ILE A 82 1.42 -17.87 19.71
N GLU A 83 1.69 -18.69 20.71
CA GLU A 83 1.21 -18.50 22.09
C GLU A 83 1.82 -17.28 22.79
N SER A 84 2.96 -16.78 22.32
CA SER A 84 3.63 -15.59 22.87
C SER A 84 3.15 -14.27 22.26
N ARG A 85 2.41 -14.34 21.16
CA ARG A 85 1.92 -13.16 20.45
C ARG A 85 0.71 -12.54 21.14
N ASP A 86 0.37 -11.32 20.75
CA ASP A 86 -0.89 -10.70 21.15
C ASP A 86 -2.12 -11.50 20.65
N PRO A 87 -3.29 -11.39 21.31
CA PRO A 87 -4.47 -12.20 20.97
C PRO A 87 -4.98 -12.02 19.53
N TRP A 88 -4.83 -10.84 18.94
CA TRP A 88 -5.20 -10.62 17.53
C TRP A 88 -4.27 -11.43 16.60
N SER A 89 -2.96 -11.30 16.79
CA SER A 89 -1.96 -12.05 16.00
C SER A 89 -2.10 -13.56 16.15
N GLN A 90 -2.44 -14.05 17.36
CA GLN A 90 -2.72 -15.48 17.59
C GLN A 90 -3.89 -15.99 16.74
N ARG A 91 -5.02 -15.27 16.77
CA ARG A 91 -6.20 -15.65 15.96
C ARG A 91 -5.96 -15.52 14.47
N TYR A 92 -5.19 -14.51 14.08
CA TYR A 92 -4.82 -14.33 12.69
C TYR A 92 -3.93 -15.46 12.17
N ALA A 93 -2.98 -15.92 12.95
CA ALA A 93 -2.14 -17.09 12.61
C ALA A 93 -2.99 -18.34 12.28
N LEU A 94 -4.06 -18.59 13.07
CA LEU A 94 -5.01 -19.67 12.79
C LEU A 94 -5.81 -19.43 11.49
N THR A 95 -6.16 -18.18 11.20
CA THR A 95 -6.89 -17.82 9.99
C THR A 95 -6.08 -18.09 8.72
N ILE A 96 -4.78 -17.84 8.75
CA ILE A 96 -3.86 -18.10 7.62
C ILE A 96 -3.29 -19.53 7.63
N ARG A 97 -3.67 -20.34 8.60
CA ARG A 97 -3.22 -21.73 8.79
C ARG A 97 -1.70 -21.81 8.91
N GLU A 98 -1.15 -20.99 9.77
CA GLU A 98 0.30 -20.93 10.01
C GLU A 98 0.85 -22.27 10.54
N ASP A 99 0.03 -23.01 11.27
CA ASP A 99 0.31 -24.33 11.81
C ASP A 99 0.34 -25.48 10.75
N GLU A 100 -0.20 -25.23 9.55
CA GLU A 100 -0.25 -26.27 8.50
C GLU A 100 0.97 -26.24 7.55
N HIS A 101 1.75 -25.16 7.57
CA HIS A 101 2.88 -24.97 6.64
C HIS A 101 4.09 -24.42 7.37
N ASP A 102 5.15 -25.20 7.35
CA ASP A 102 6.46 -24.76 7.83
C ASP A 102 7.14 -23.94 6.72
N VAL A 103 7.29 -22.63 6.96
CA VAL A 103 7.95 -21.72 6.03
C VAL A 103 9.42 -21.60 6.42
N SER A 104 10.29 -22.23 5.63
CA SER A 104 11.73 -22.17 5.87
C SER A 104 12.31 -20.78 5.54
N ASP A 105 13.52 -20.50 6.06
CA ASP A 105 14.26 -19.28 5.69
C ASP A 105 14.50 -19.17 4.17
N SER A 106 14.62 -20.30 3.47
CA SER A 106 14.72 -20.33 2.02
C SER A 106 13.44 -19.90 1.33
N ASP A 107 12.28 -20.39 1.80
CA ASP A 107 10.97 -19.99 1.28
C ASP A 107 10.70 -18.52 1.55
N LEU A 108 10.99 -18.07 2.77
CA LEU A 108 10.88 -16.69 3.17
C LEU A 108 11.70 -15.75 2.27
N ARG A 109 12.97 -16.08 2.04
CA ARG A 109 13.85 -15.31 1.15
C ARG A 109 13.35 -15.34 -0.28
N THR A 110 12.85 -16.46 -0.76
CA THR A 110 12.30 -16.63 -2.10
C THR A 110 11.06 -15.77 -2.31
N ALA A 111 10.14 -15.77 -1.34
CA ALA A 111 8.93 -14.96 -1.39
C ALA A 111 9.26 -13.46 -1.39
N ARG A 112 10.17 -13.00 -0.53
CA ARG A 112 10.63 -11.60 -0.49
C ARG A 112 11.33 -11.18 -1.78
N HIS A 113 12.14 -12.07 -2.37
CA HIS A 113 12.77 -11.82 -3.67
C HIS A 113 11.73 -11.67 -4.78
N ALA A 114 10.78 -12.61 -4.86
CA ALA A 114 9.69 -12.53 -5.82
C ALA A 114 8.87 -11.24 -5.67
N TYR A 115 8.57 -10.85 -4.43
CA TYR A 115 7.85 -9.60 -4.14
C TYR A 115 8.58 -8.37 -4.70
N LEU A 116 9.90 -8.26 -4.54
CA LEU A 116 10.67 -7.16 -5.13
C LEU A 116 10.59 -7.16 -6.66
N GLY A 117 10.66 -8.35 -7.29
CA GLY A 117 10.46 -8.48 -8.74
C GLY A 117 9.05 -8.05 -9.18
N MET A 118 8.02 -8.39 -8.38
CA MET A 118 6.64 -7.94 -8.63
C MET A 118 6.49 -6.43 -8.52
N VAL A 119 7.16 -5.79 -7.55
CA VAL A 119 7.19 -4.32 -7.43
C VAL A 119 7.84 -3.68 -8.65
N SER A 120 8.96 -4.24 -9.15
CA SER A 120 9.61 -3.74 -10.37
C SER A 120 8.76 -3.92 -11.63
N TYR A 121 8.00 -5.01 -11.72
CA TYR A 121 7.02 -5.20 -12.77
C TYR A 121 5.92 -4.13 -12.70
N PHE A 122 5.36 -3.89 -11.54
CA PHE A 122 4.37 -2.84 -11.33
C PHE A 122 4.91 -1.45 -11.73
N ASP A 123 6.14 -1.12 -11.34
CA ASP A 123 6.81 0.13 -11.75
C ASP A 123 6.94 0.25 -13.27
N GLN A 124 7.23 -0.85 -13.97
CA GLN A 124 7.24 -0.87 -15.44
C GLN A 124 5.86 -0.51 -16.04
N LEU A 125 4.75 -1.03 -15.45
CA LEU A 125 3.40 -0.69 -15.91
C LEU A 125 3.09 0.80 -15.71
N ILE A 126 3.48 1.36 -14.56
CA ILE A 126 3.37 2.80 -14.30
C ILE A 126 4.17 3.59 -15.34
N GLY A 127 5.39 3.15 -15.64
CA GLY A 127 6.25 3.75 -16.65
C GLY A 127 5.58 3.81 -18.03
N ARG A 128 4.84 2.76 -18.43
CA ARG A 128 4.07 2.73 -19.69
C ARG A 128 2.95 3.79 -19.70
N LEU A 129 2.20 3.93 -18.59
CA LEU A 129 1.14 4.94 -18.47
C LEU A 129 1.71 6.36 -18.50
N VAL A 130 2.80 6.61 -17.78
CA VAL A 130 3.48 7.91 -17.77
C VAL A 130 4.04 8.26 -19.15
N SER A 131 4.62 7.30 -19.86
CA SER A 131 5.10 7.50 -21.24
C SER A 131 3.96 7.86 -22.18
N THR A 132 2.82 7.17 -22.09
CA THR A 132 1.63 7.48 -22.90
C THR A 132 1.08 8.88 -22.60
N LEU A 133 1.06 9.31 -21.34
CA LEU A 133 0.66 10.69 -20.99
C LEU A 133 1.61 11.73 -21.64
N LYS A 134 2.91 11.45 -21.67
CA LYS A 134 3.91 12.32 -22.34
C LYS A 134 3.72 12.35 -23.86
N GLU A 135 3.50 11.20 -24.48
CA GLU A 135 3.23 11.08 -25.92
C GLU A 135 1.98 11.85 -26.37
N CYS A 136 0.99 11.97 -25.46
CA CYS A 136 -0.26 12.68 -25.69
C CYS A 136 -0.25 14.14 -25.23
N ASP A 137 0.88 14.69 -24.80
CA ASP A 137 1.01 16.05 -24.25
C ASP A 137 0.12 16.32 -23.01
N PHE A 138 -0.21 15.27 -22.25
CA PHE A 138 -1.04 15.37 -21.04
C PHE A 138 -0.21 15.46 -19.77
N TYR A 139 1.03 14.98 -19.76
CA TYR A 139 1.84 14.78 -18.55
C TYR A 139 1.96 16.06 -17.70
N ASP A 140 2.27 17.19 -18.31
CA ASP A 140 2.51 18.46 -17.61
C ASP A 140 1.24 19.08 -17.01
N ASN A 141 0.06 18.59 -17.39
CA ASN A 141 -1.24 19.03 -16.90
C ASN A 141 -2.04 17.91 -16.22
N THR A 142 -1.36 16.87 -15.72
CA THR A 142 -2.00 15.74 -15.06
C THR A 142 -1.43 15.53 -13.67
N TYR A 143 -2.30 15.44 -12.67
CA TYR A 143 -1.93 14.95 -11.35
C TYR A 143 -1.92 13.42 -11.38
N ILE A 144 -0.80 12.83 -10.99
CA ILE A 144 -0.60 11.39 -10.92
C ILE A 144 -0.50 11.00 -9.44
N PHE A 145 -1.27 10.00 -9.03
CA PHE A 145 -1.23 9.42 -7.70
C PHE A 145 -0.90 7.93 -7.83
N ILE A 146 0.10 7.47 -7.11
CA ILE A 146 0.42 6.06 -6.94
C ILE A 146 0.16 5.73 -5.48
N VAL A 147 -0.78 4.83 -5.23
CA VAL A 147 -1.23 4.46 -3.90
C VAL A 147 -1.43 2.96 -3.81
N ALA A 148 -1.36 2.40 -2.60
CA ALA A 148 -1.81 1.05 -2.31
C ALA A 148 -2.98 1.10 -1.32
N ASP A 149 -3.83 0.09 -1.34
CA ASP A 149 -4.98 -0.07 -0.42
C ASP A 149 -4.56 -0.59 0.95
N HIS A 150 -3.52 -1.43 1.01
CA HIS A 150 -2.92 -1.96 2.23
C HIS A 150 -1.44 -2.30 2.00
N GLY A 151 -0.73 -2.59 3.08
CA GLY A 151 0.63 -3.10 3.05
C GLY A 151 0.70 -4.63 2.96
N GLU A 152 1.87 -5.19 3.29
CA GLU A 152 2.15 -6.62 3.29
C GLU A 152 3.13 -6.94 4.42
N MET A 153 2.78 -7.89 5.30
CA MET A 153 3.64 -8.32 6.41
C MET A 153 4.93 -8.98 5.94
N LEU A 154 4.88 -9.68 4.83
CA LEU A 154 6.03 -10.25 4.11
C LEU A 154 7.03 -11.01 5.01
N GLY A 155 6.50 -11.78 5.97
CA GLY A 155 7.27 -12.56 6.93
C GLY A 155 7.70 -11.82 8.20
N GLU A 156 7.44 -10.53 8.32
CA GLU A 156 7.67 -9.80 9.57
C GLU A 156 6.82 -10.43 10.69
N ARG A 157 7.37 -10.60 11.89
CA ARG A 157 6.75 -11.33 13.02
C ARG A 157 6.36 -12.78 12.70
N GLY A 158 6.92 -13.36 11.63
CA GLY A 158 6.52 -14.67 11.11
C GLY A 158 5.17 -14.67 10.40
N THR A 159 4.53 -13.52 10.19
CA THR A 159 3.21 -13.41 9.58
C THR A 159 3.27 -12.92 8.14
N TRP A 160 2.17 -13.10 7.40
CA TRP A 160 2.06 -12.83 5.98
C TRP A 160 0.76 -12.10 5.66
N PHE A 161 0.72 -11.48 4.49
CA PHE A 161 -0.44 -10.75 3.98
C PHE A 161 -0.69 -9.46 4.80
N LYS A 162 -1.95 -9.19 5.11
CA LYS A 162 -2.44 -8.01 5.83
C LYS A 162 -3.33 -8.46 7.00
N PHE A 163 -4.20 -7.60 7.50
CA PHE A 163 -5.17 -7.85 8.58
C PHE A 163 -4.57 -7.80 10.00
N LEU A 164 -3.38 -7.25 10.14
CA LEU A 164 -2.74 -6.95 11.42
C LEU A 164 -2.55 -5.44 11.58
N PRO A 165 -2.47 -4.94 12.81
CA PRO A 165 -2.42 -3.50 13.07
C PRO A 165 -1.01 -2.88 12.91
N PHE A 166 -0.02 -3.67 12.53
CA PHE A 166 1.38 -3.25 12.43
C PHE A 166 1.67 -2.46 11.15
N GLU A 167 2.71 -1.60 11.19
CA GLU A 167 3.07 -0.69 10.09
C GLU A 167 3.22 -1.41 8.74
N TRP A 168 3.79 -2.61 8.70
CA TRP A 168 3.91 -3.38 7.45
C TRP A 168 2.57 -3.68 6.77
N SER A 169 1.49 -3.83 7.55
CA SER A 169 0.14 -4.07 7.05
C SER A 169 -0.64 -2.79 6.76
N VAL A 170 -0.51 -1.77 7.61
CA VAL A 170 -1.38 -0.58 7.58
C VAL A 170 -0.76 0.63 6.89
N ARG A 171 0.57 0.72 6.82
CA ARG A 171 1.25 1.81 6.15
C ARG A 171 1.34 1.56 4.65
N VAL A 172 0.88 2.53 3.87
CA VAL A 172 0.85 2.47 2.40
C VAL A 172 1.60 3.66 1.79
N PRO A 173 2.16 3.52 0.58
CA PRO A 173 2.71 4.64 -0.16
C PRO A 173 1.59 5.57 -0.65
N ILE A 174 1.86 6.88 -0.62
CA ILE A 174 1.14 7.90 -1.40
C ILE A 174 2.22 8.70 -2.12
N ILE A 175 2.41 8.42 -3.41
CA ILE A 175 3.41 9.11 -4.25
C ILE A 175 2.65 9.98 -5.25
N THR A 176 3.02 11.24 -5.34
CA THR A 176 2.30 12.20 -6.18
C THR A 176 3.23 12.95 -7.12
N SER A 177 2.75 13.20 -8.33
CA SER A 177 3.38 14.08 -9.31
C SER A 177 2.29 14.92 -10.00
N GLY A 178 2.62 16.14 -10.41
CA GLY A 178 1.67 16.99 -11.11
C GLY A 178 2.04 18.47 -11.13
N PRO A 179 1.24 19.30 -11.80
CA PRO A 179 1.51 20.71 -11.94
C PRO A 179 1.54 21.43 -10.58
N ASN A 180 2.54 22.28 -10.39
CA ASN A 180 2.75 23.08 -9.18
C ASN A 180 2.91 22.29 -7.87
N LEU A 181 3.29 21.01 -7.94
CA LEU A 181 3.65 20.23 -6.76
C LEU A 181 5.13 20.42 -6.41
N ALA A 182 5.46 20.27 -5.12
CA ALA A 182 6.82 20.30 -4.65
C ALA A 182 7.58 19.05 -5.14
N SER A 183 8.70 19.24 -5.83
CA SER A 183 9.51 18.13 -6.34
C SER A 183 10.48 17.61 -5.28
N GLY A 184 10.69 16.27 -5.23
CA GLY A 184 11.67 15.62 -4.37
C GLY A 184 11.39 15.76 -2.87
N LYS A 185 10.18 16.14 -2.47
CA LYS A 185 9.80 16.29 -1.07
C LYS A 185 9.28 14.96 -0.49
N ILE A 186 9.75 14.65 0.72
CA ILE A 186 9.16 13.60 1.58
C ILE A 186 8.40 14.32 2.69
N GLU A 187 7.10 14.12 2.74
CA GLU A 187 6.25 14.68 3.79
C GLU A 187 6.26 13.74 5.02
N GLN A 188 6.43 14.32 6.20
CA GLN A 188 6.44 13.58 7.46
C GLN A 188 5.10 13.64 8.20
N HIS A 189 4.22 14.54 7.78
CA HIS A 189 2.88 14.64 8.34
C HIS A 189 2.02 13.47 7.89
N TYR A 190 1.26 12.88 8.78
CA TYR A 190 0.39 11.76 8.46
C TYR A 190 -0.67 12.12 7.42
N ALA A 191 -0.89 11.19 6.51
CA ALA A 191 -1.94 11.20 5.50
C ALA A 191 -2.68 9.86 5.52
N SER A 192 -3.94 9.87 5.14
CA SER A 192 -4.79 8.68 5.08
C SER A 192 -5.41 8.54 3.69
N LEU A 193 -5.81 7.32 3.32
CA LEU A 193 -6.53 7.08 2.07
C LEU A 193 -7.88 7.80 2.00
N VAL A 194 -8.50 8.09 3.14
CA VAL A 194 -9.73 8.92 3.19
C VAL A 194 -9.50 10.36 2.73
N ASP A 195 -8.25 10.83 2.74
CA ASP A 195 -7.86 12.16 2.28
C ASP A 195 -7.84 12.28 0.74
N LEU A 196 -7.85 11.17 0.02
CA LEU A 196 -7.79 11.17 -1.45
C LEU A 196 -9.04 11.81 -2.06
N LEU A 197 -10.23 11.47 -1.58
CA LEU A 197 -11.48 12.04 -2.10
C LEU A 197 -11.50 13.56 -2.01
N PRO A 198 -11.32 14.21 -0.84
CA PRO A 198 -11.29 15.67 -0.77
C PRO A 198 -10.13 16.28 -1.55
N THR A 199 -9.00 15.58 -1.70
CA THR A 199 -7.87 16.03 -2.53
C THR A 199 -8.25 16.06 -4.01
N PHE A 200 -8.90 15.02 -4.53
CA PHE A 200 -9.34 14.98 -5.93
C PHE A 200 -10.39 16.04 -6.23
N VAL A 201 -11.33 16.25 -5.30
CA VAL A 201 -12.35 17.32 -5.45
C VAL A 201 -11.70 18.71 -5.42
N ASP A 202 -10.74 18.94 -4.56
CA ASP A 202 -10.01 20.21 -4.46
C ASP A 202 -9.21 20.51 -5.73
N ILE A 203 -8.54 19.50 -6.29
CA ILE A 203 -7.86 19.59 -7.60
C ILE A 203 -8.87 19.91 -8.71
N ALA A 204 -9.95 19.13 -8.81
CA ALA A 204 -10.95 19.28 -9.87
C ALA A 204 -11.67 20.64 -9.83
N ASN A 205 -11.82 21.20 -8.63
CA ASN A 205 -12.46 22.51 -8.42
C ASN A 205 -11.47 23.68 -8.52
N GLY A 206 -10.21 23.43 -8.86
CA GLY A 206 -9.17 24.45 -9.00
C GLY A 206 -8.82 25.14 -7.67
N GLY A 207 -8.90 24.43 -6.56
CA GLY A 207 -8.65 24.93 -5.20
C GLY A 207 -9.74 25.85 -4.66
N LYS A 208 -10.90 25.98 -5.32
CA LYS A 208 -12.03 26.73 -4.81
C LYS A 208 -12.74 25.94 -3.71
N LYS A 209 -13.27 26.65 -2.71
CA LYS A 209 -14.04 26.03 -1.65
C LYS A 209 -15.19 25.18 -2.21
N TYR A 210 -15.26 23.92 -1.76
CA TYR A 210 -16.34 22.99 -2.06
C TYR A 210 -16.97 22.50 -0.75
N GLU A 211 -18.28 22.34 -0.74
CA GLU A 211 -19.02 21.80 0.40
C GLU A 211 -19.61 20.45 -0.01
N PHE A 212 -19.22 19.41 0.68
CA PHE A 212 -19.81 18.09 0.49
C PHE A 212 -21.23 18.07 1.05
N SER A 213 -22.13 17.32 0.40
CA SER A 213 -23.51 17.12 0.90
C SER A 213 -23.54 16.34 2.21
N ASP A 214 -22.56 15.45 2.37
CA ASP A 214 -22.42 14.60 3.54
C ASP A 214 -21.11 14.93 4.28
N ARG A 215 -21.06 14.64 5.57
CA ARG A 215 -19.84 14.76 6.35
C ARG A 215 -18.80 13.78 5.81
N ILE A 216 -17.58 14.26 5.57
CA ILE A 216 -16.41 13.44 5.27
C ILE A 216 -15.38 13.62 6.38
N ASP A 217 -14.60 12.57 6.64
CA ASP A 217 -13.56 12.58 7.70
C ASP A 217 -12.17 12.92 7.14
N GLY A 218 -11.96 12.78 5.82
CA GLY A 218 -10.71 13.12 5.15
C GLY A 218 -10.51 14.65 4.97
N LYS A 219 -9.25 15.03 4.79
CA LYS A 219 -8.81 16.40 4.48
C LYS A 219 -8.03 16.44 3.17
N SER A 220 -8.07 17.56 2.43
CA SER A 220 -7.30 17.70 1.20
C SER A 220 -5.79 17.72 1.49
N LEU A 221 -5.02 16.90 0.79
CA LEU A 221 -3.56 16.87 0.84
C LEU A 221 -2.90 17.92 -0.07
N LEU A 222 -3.68 18.69 -0.85
CA LEU A 222 -3.16 19.55 -1.92
C LEU A 222 -2.17 20.61 -1.40
N LYS A 223 -2.37 21.16 -0.21
CA LYS A 223 -1.42 22.10 0.41
C LYS A 223 -0.07 21.41 0.72
N MET A 224 -0.10 20.25 1.37
CA MET A 224 1.11 19.49 1.66
C MET A 224 1.85 19.08 0.37
N MET A 225 1.11 18.66 -0.65
CA MET A 225 1.67 18.32 -1.97
C MET A 225 2.35 19.50 -2.66
N LYS A 226 1.88 20.73 -2.43
CA LYS A 226 2.52 21.97 -2.91
C LYS A 226 3.70 22.42 -2.03
N GLY A 227 3.99 21.72 -0.94
CA GLY A 227 5.02 22.09 0.02
C GLY A 227 4.60 23.20 0.99
N GLU A 228 3.34 23.54 1.04
CA GLU A 228 2.79 24.50 1.99
C GLU A 228 2.66 23.87 3.38
N LYS A 229 2.74 24.69 4.43
CA LYS A 229 2.60 24.20 5.80
C LYS A 229 1.16 23.77 6.07
N ASP A 230 0.97 22.53 6.51
CA ASP A 230 -0.28 22.08 7.11
C ASP A 230 -0.22 22.30 8.63
N ASN A 231 -1.24 22.97 9.17
CA ASN A 231 -1.39 23.23 10.61
C ASN A 231 -2.45 22.31 11.24
N SER A 232 -2.97 21.33 10.50
CA SER A 232 -3.90 20.34 11.06
C SER A 232 -3.17 19.41 12.05
N PRO A 233 -3.90 18.74 12.97
CA PRO A 233 -3.31 17.74 13.83
C PRO A 233 -2.57 16.66 13.04
N ASN A 234 -1.36 16.28 13.49
CA ASN A 234 -0.57 15.21 12.89
C ASN A 234 -1.04 13.84 13.43
N GLU A 235 -2.20 13.43 13.00
CA GLU A 235 -2.87 12.22 13.48
C GLU A 235 -3.65 11.51 12.38
N VAL A 236 -3.76 10.19 12.50
CA VAL A 236 -4.63 9.34 11.67
C VAL A 236 -5.34 8.32 12.54
N MET A 237 -6.51 7.88 12.06
CA MET A 237 -7.27 6.79 12.65
C MET A 237 -7.58 5.75 11.56
N LEU A 238 -7.47 4.47 11.93
CA LEU A 238 -7.90 3.36 11.12
C LEU A 238 -8.92 2.54 11.91
N GLU A 239 -9.91 2.00 11.22
CA GLU A 239 -10.88 1.05 11.76
C GLU A 239 -10.70 -0.30 11.06
N PHE A 240 -10.80 -1.38 11.84
CA PHE A 240 -10.67 -2.73 11.31
C PHE A 240 -11.75 -3.64 11.90
N THR A 241 -12.43 -4.38 11.02
CA THR A 241 -13.55 -5.27 11.37
C THR A 241 -13.41 -6.66 10.74
N GLY A 242 -12.22 -7.03 10.28
CA GLY A 242 -11.96 -8.27 9.54
C GLY A 242 -11.42 -9.42 10.38
N GLU A 243 -10.56 -10.22 9.76
CA GLU A 243 -9.99 -11.43 10.32
C GLU A 243 -9.13 -11.16 11.56
N GLY A 244 -9.21 -12.07 12.51
CA GLY A 244 -8.41 -12.01 13.75
C GLY A 244 -9.02 -11.16 14.88
N VAL A 245 -10.08 -10.37 14.64
CA VAL A 245 -10.75 -9.60 15.70
C VAL A 245 -12.15 -10.12 15.99
N TYR A 246 -12.57 -10.07 17.27
CA TYR A 246 -13.95 -10.40 17.68
C TYR A 246 -14.85 -9.17 17.80
N ALA A 247 -14.29 -7.98 17.77
CA ALA A 247 -15.01 -6.71 17.79
C ALA A 247 -14.22 -5.70 16.92
N PRO A 248 -14.85 -4.60 16.47
CA PRO A 248 -14.15 -3.55 15.76
C PRO A 248 -12.91 -3.08 16.53
N ALA A 249 -11.79 -3.03 15.84
CA ALA A 249 -10.53 -2.50 16.37
C ALA A 249 -10.29 -1.10 15.81
N LEU A 250 -9.82 -0.19 16.67
CA LEU A 250 -9.46 1.17 16.33
C LEU A 250 -7.96 1.34 16.53
N ILE A 251 -7.30 1.90 15.54
CA ILE A 251 -5.87 2.18 15.56
C ILE A 251 -5.71 3.70 15.44
N PHE A 252 -5.14 4.32 16.47
CA PHE A 252 -4.85 5.76 16.50
C PHE A 252 -3.35 5.98 16.42
N ILE A 253 -2.93 6.85 15.53
CA ILE A 253 -1.54 7.26 15.42
C ILE A 253 -1.49 8.78 15.55
N LYS A 254 -0.72 9.28 16.50
CA LYS A 254 -0.53 10.71 16.75
C LYS A 254 0.90 10.98 17.19
N ASP A 255 1.57 11.89 16.50
CA ASP A 255 2.93 12.36 16.85
C ASP A 255 3.93 11.22 17.11
N GLY A 256 3.80 10.11 16.37
CA GLY A 256 4.65 8.92 16.51
C GLY A 256 4.19 7.91 17.57
N ILE A 257 3.16 8.20 18.34
CA ILE A 257 2.55 7.23 19.25
C ILE A 257 1.40 6.52 18.54
N LYS A 258 1.44 5.20 18.56
CA LYS A 258 0.38 4.33 18.02
C LYS A 258 -0.33 3.61 19.16
N TYR A 259 -1.64 3.74 19.20
CA TYR A 259 -2.52 3.07 20.17
C TYR A 259 -3.53 2.21 19.44
N ILE A 260 -3.64 0.95 19.82
CA ILE A 260 -4.52 -0.05 19.25
C ILE A 260 -5.51 -0.50 20.30
N HIS A 261 -6.78 -0.29 20.03
CA HIS A 261 -7.88 -0.66 20.91
C HIS A 261 -8.83 -1.64 20.22
N CYS A 262 -9.01 -2.81 20.79
CA CYS A 262 -10.09 -3.74 20.49
C CYS A 262 -10.80 -4.08 21.80
N ARG A 263 -12.12 -3.96 21.82
CA ARG A 263 -12.90 -4.15 23.06
C ARG A 263 -12.69 -5.52 23.72
N THR A 264 -12.33 -6.52 22.94
CA THR A 264 -12.18 -7.92 23.39
C THR A 264 -10.76 -8.30 23.75
N ASP A 265 -9.80 -7.42 23.50
CA ASP A 265 -8.38 -7.70 23.67
C ASP A 265 -7.69 -6.67 24.58
N PRO A 266 -6.60 -7.03 25.22
CA PRO A 266 -5.74 -6.04 25.87
C PRO A 266 -5.29 -4.98 24.85
N PRO A 267 -5.25 -3.70 25.21
CA PRO A 267 -4.76 -2.65 24.31
C PRO A 267 -3.26 -2.83 24.02
N MET A 268 -2.84 -2.35 22.86
CA MET A 268 -1.43 -2.24 22.53
C MET A 268 -1.06 -0.78 22.32
N MET A 269 0.14 -0.39 22.73
CA MET A 269 0.68 0.94 22.49
C MET A 269 2.16 0.88 22.14
N PHE A 270 2.56 1.67 21.13
CA PHE A 270 3.94 1.72 20.64
C PHE A 270 4.40 3.16 20.47
N ASP A 271 5.63 3.46 20.88
CA ASP A 271 6.32 4.71 20.54
C ASP A 271 7.18 4.48 19.31
N MET A 272 6.62 4.75 18.14
CA MET A 272 7.29 4.54 16.85
C MET A 272 8.47 5.49 16.59
N ASN A 273 8.65 6.53 17.42
CA ASN A 273 9.82 7.40 17.35
C ASN A 273 11.10 6.68 17.82
N ILE A 274 10.97 5.74 18.76
CA ILE A 274 12.09 4.96 19.30
C ILE A 274 12.01 3.47 18.96
N ASP A 275 10.83 2.96 18.66
CA ASP A 275 10.56 1.57 18.28
C ASP A 275 9.71 1.52 16.98
N PRO A 276 10.27 1.91 15.83
CA PRO A 276 9.55 1.92 14.56
C PRO A 276 9.14 0.53 14.05
N ASP A 277 9.72 -0.52 14.64
CA ASP A 277 9.40 -1.92 14.33
C ASP A 277 8.34 -2.50 15.30
N GLU A 278 7.78 -1.68 16.20
CA GLU A 278 6.67 -2.04 17.11
C GLU A 278 6.93 -3.31 17.95
N LYS A 279 8.17 -3.47 18.43
CA LYS A 279 8.60 -4.67 19.18
C LYS A 279 8.10 -4.68 20.62
N ASN A 280 7.95 -3.51 21.23
CA ASN A 280 7.70 -3.35 22.66
C ASN A 280 6.36 -2.68 22.89
N ASN A 281 5.35 -3.44 23.33
CA ASN A 281 4.09 -2.90 23.83
C ASN A 281 4.32 -2.21 25.18
N ILE A 282 4.02 -0.90 25.33
CA ILE A 282 4.29 -0.04 26.47
C ILE A 282 3.04 0.30 27.29
#